data_87fcb3522e52904f722f486d9ba2a84d
#
_entry.id   87fcb3522e52904f722f486d9ba2a84d
#
_cell.length_a   1.000
_cell.length_b   1.000
_cell.length_c   1.000
_cell.angle_alpha   90.00
_cell.angle_beta   90.00
_cell.angle_gamma   90.00
#
_symmetry.space_group_name_H-M   'P 1'
#
loop_
_entity.id
_entity.type
_entity.pdbx_description
1 polymer ?
#
loop_
_entity_poly.entity_id
_entity_poly.type
_entity_poly.pdbx_seq_one_letter_code
_entity_poly.pdbx_strand_id
1 'polypeptide(L)'
;MSERRVGLGRFVSSWWLPAAVALAVGALYVCYSVAQWRALVVPSWDLAIFTEAVQAYSRFEAPIVPIKSPDYNLLGDHFHPILALLGPVFRVFPSALTLLVVQDVLIAVSVLPVARLAQRLLGRGGALLVGIAYGLGWGLQGAVAAQFHEVCVAVPLLAFGGVAFAERRWGACMAWRRRGHGRSGVFLSLAYALFGIVAFSVTVKVLLPAVNPAGTWAYSLDGSATGAGTSTGGATSARSLPSLWGILADPPVKLVTLLVLVAGAGLAGVSSPWFALVAPTLAWRFVGSVDAYYQWDSWHYNAVLVPIAACSLLDVIDRWVARGVQARAADPDPGKVRTDEGAARDGDNGPGGHASRTRRGINVADAVGREGGCAGAHTPGKGGSGGDGTVASSGAPWPHAAWVAACVPAVSVVLAWTSLPLWKLPALTESPRLDAAQGALDAVPAGARVETDTTLLARLVPGRAVYWVGTTKDMDTPPEYVVVDQLSYAWGGAKVDAQSWVTSAHPSHTYETVYDRDGFCVVRRTS
;
A
#
# COMPACT_ATOMS: atom_id res chain seq x y z
N MET A 1 -28.56 -23.37 17.84
CA MET A 1 -28.36 -23.00 16.43
C MET A 1 -28.79 -21.57 16.09
N SER A 2 -29.65 -20.90 16.88
CA SER A 2 -30.11 -19.52 16.62
C SER A 2 -29.08 -18.45 16.92
N GLU A 3 -28.28 -18.56 17.97
CA GLU A 3 -27.28 -17.54 18.34
C GLU A 3 -26.13 -17.43 17.33
N ARG A 4 -25.70 -18.54 16.69
CA ARG A 4 -24.70 -18.50 15.63
C ARG A 4 -25.19 -17.78 14.36
N ARG A 5 -26.50 -17.90 14.02
CA ARG A 5 -27.08 -17.22 12.87
C ARG A 5 -27.22 -15.70 13.08
N VAL A 6 -27.54 -15.26 14.30
CA VAL A 6 -27.61 -13.84 14.66
C VAL A 6 -26.21 -13.20 14.63
N GLY A 7 -25.18 -13.92 15.10
CA GLY A 7 -23.80 -13.46 15.03
C GLY A 7 -23.28 -13.30 13.60
N LEU A 8 -23.57 -14.28 12.74
CA LEU A 8 -23.17 -14.26 11.32
C LEU A 8 -23.87 -13.14 10.55
N GLY A 9 -25.19 -12.92 10.79
CA GLY A 9 -25.93 -11.83 10.15
C GLY A 9 -25.40 -10.44 10.54
N ARG A 10 -25.06 -10.20 11.79
CA ARG A 10 -24.43 -8.95 12.25
C ARG A 10 -23.01 -8.79 11.70
N PHE A 11 -22.26 -9.87 11.60
CA PHE A 11 -20.92 -9.85 11.03
C PHE A 11 -20.98 -9.48 9.54
N VAL A 12 -21.80 -10.16 8.74
CA VAL A 12 -21.98 -9.88 7.32
C VAL A 12 -22.52 -8.47 7.10
N SER A 13 -23.50 -8.01 7.88
CA SER A 13 -24.06 -6.65 7.76
C SER A 13 -23.04 -5.56 8.07
N SER A 14 -21.94 -5.85 8.78
CA SER A 14 -20.92 -4.88 9.13
C SER A 14 -19.79 -4.76 8.10
N TRP A 15 -19.64 -5.71 7.17
CA TRP A 15 -18.57 -5.76 6.18
C TRP A 15 -19.02 -5.38 4.77
N TRP A 16 -20.31 -5.42 4.47
CA TRP A 16 -20.78 -5.20 3.09
C TRP A 16 -20.38 -3.85 2.51
N LEU A 17 -20.46 -2.76 3.31
CA LEU A 17 -20.12 -1.42 2.82
C LEU A 17 -18.61 -1.24 2.60
N PRO A 18 -17.71 -1.60 3.55
CA PRO A 18 -16.27 -1.66 3.29
C PRO A 18 -15.92 -2.52 2.07
N ALA A 19 -16.56 -3.67 1.90
CA ALA A 19 -16.35 -4.54 0.75
C ALA A 19 -16.84 -3.88 -0.56
N ALA A 20 -17.97 -3.22 -0.55
CA ALA A 20 -18.48 -2.49 -1.72
C ALA A 20 -17.52 -1.35 -2.13
N VAL A 21 -16.97 -0.60 -1.17
CA VAL A 21 -15.97 0.45 -1.45
C VAL A 21 -14.69 -0.17 -2.02
N ALA A 22 -14.19 -1.25 -1.42
CA ALA A 22 -13.00 -1.95 -1.91
C ALA A 22 -13.20 -2.48 -3.33
N LEU A 23 -14.35 -3.10 -3.62
CA LEU A 23 -14.68 -3.59 -4.96
C LEU A 23 -14.78 -2.46 -5.98
N ALA A 24 -15.41 -1.33 -5.62
CA ALA A 24 -15.51 -0.18 -6.51
C ALA A 24 -14.13 0.40 -6.84
N VAL A 25 -13.26 0.56 -5.84
CA VAL A 25 -11.87 1.01 -6.04
C VAL A 25 -11.09 0.00 -6.90
N GLY A 26 -11.22 -1.29 -6.60
CA GLY A 26 -10.55 -2.34 -7.37
C GLY A 26 -11.01 -2.38 -8.83
N ALA A 27 -12.32 -2.29 -9.06
CA ALA A 27 -12.87 -2.24 -10.42
C ALA A 27 -12.34 -1.01 -11.20
N LEU A 28 -12.27 0.15 -10.54
CA LEU A 28 -11.74 1.37 -11.16
C LEU A 28 -10.27 1.21 -11.56
N TYR A 29 -9.44 0.63 -10.68
CA TYR A 29 -8.02 0.40 -10.97
C TYR A 29 -7.81 -0.66 -12.05
N VAL A 30 -8.56 -1.75 -12.02
CA VAL A 30 -8.53 -2.76 -13.10
C VAL A 30 -8.94 -2.14 -14.44
N CYS A 31 -9.98 -1.30 -14.47
CA CYS A 31 -10.34 -0.56 -15.68
C CYS A 31 -9.20 0.34 -16.15
N TYR A 32 -8.51 1.03 -15.24
CA TYR A 32 -7.37 1.90 -15.58
C TYR A 32 -6.20 1.06 -16.13
N SER A 33 -5.82 -0.01 -15.47
CA SER A 33 -4.73 -0.90 -15.90
C SER A 33 -5.01 -1.55 -17.25
N VAL A 34 -6.25 -2.00 -17.49
CA VAL A 34 -6.67 -2.54 -18.79
C VAL A 34 -6.66 -1.46 -19.87
N ALA A 35 -7.09 -0.23 -19.55
CA ALA A 35 -7.05 0.89 -20.50
C ALA A 35 -5.60 1.23 -20.88
N GLN A 36 -4.67 1.32 -19.92
CA GLN A 36 -3.24 1.49 -20.20
C GLN A 36 -2.70 0.36 -21.10
N TRP A 37 -3.05 -0.87 -20.78
CA TRP A 37 -2.63 -2.03 -21.57
C TRP A 37 -3.11 -1.95 -23.01
N ARG A 38 -4.39 -1.64 -23.23
CA ARG A 38 -4.95 -1.48 -24.58
C ARG A 38 -4.43 -0.26 -25.34
N ALA A 39 -4.07 0.79 -24.62
CA ALA A 39 -3.46 2.00 -25.18
C ALA A 39 -1.96 1.83 -25.50
N LEU A 40 -1.35 0.65 -25.24
CA LEU A 40 0.09 0.40 -25.39
C LEU A 40 0.96 1.36 -24.55
N VAL A 41 0.45 1.84 -23.42
CA VAL A 41 1.21 2.67 -22.50
C VAL A 41 2.17 1.82 -21.69
N VAL A 42 3.46 2.14 -21.75
CA VAL A 42 4.52 1.43 -21.02
C VAL A 42 5.39 2.49 -20.34
N PRO A 43 5.20 2.75 -19.02
CA PRO A 43 5.94 3.77 -18.29
C PRO A 43 7.42 3.43 -18.09
N SER A 44 7.73 2.15 -17.96
CA SER A 44 9.08 1.63 -17.72
C SER A 44 9.18 0.15 -18.15
N TRP A 45 10.34 -0.42 -18.02
CA TRP A 45 10.58 -1.85 -18.27
C TRP A 45 10.25 -2.76 -17.08
N ASP A 46 9.89 -2.17 -15.91
CA ASP A 46 9.73 -2.89 -14.64
C ASP A 46 8.66 -3.98 -14.69
N LEU A 47 7.53 -3.71 -15.35
CA LEU A 47 6.50 -4.72 -15.56
C LEU A 47 7.07 -5.97 -16.24
N ALA A 48 7.96 -5.81 -17.21
CA ALA A 48 8.58 -6.93 -17.93
C ALA A 48 9.58 -7.68 -17.04
N ILE A 49 10.44 -6.96 -16.31
CA ILE A 49 11.40 -7.52 -15.35
C ILE A 49 10.69 -8.40 -14.32
N PHE A 50 9.62 -7.86 -13.70
CA PHE A 50 8.85 -8.64 -12.72
C PHE A 50 8.07 -9.79 -13.37
N THR A 51 7.62 -9.65 -14.61
CA THR A 51 6.94 -10.73 -15.32
C THR A 51 7.90 -11.90 -15.60
N GLU A 52 9.15 -11.63 -16.00
CA GLU A 52 10.19 -12.67 -16.16
C GLU A 52 10.50 -13.37 -14.84
N ALA A 53 10.69 -12.61 -13.76
CA ALA A 53 10.95 -13.17 -12.44
C ALA A 53 9.80 -14.09 -11.98
N VAL A 54 8.54 -13.63 -12.13
CA VAL A 54 7.37 -14.42 -11.75
C VAL A 54 7.17 -15.62 -12.68
N GLN A 55 7.49 -15.51 -13.98
CA GLN A 55 7.52 -16.62 -14.90
C GLN A 55 8.52 -17.69 -14.45
N ALA A 56 9.74 -17.32 -14.05
CA ALA A 56 10.72 -18.26 -13.50
C ALA A 56 10.20 -18.93 -12.22
N TYR A 57 9.65 -18.18 -11.27
CA TYR A 57 9.02 -18.74 -10.07
C TYR A 57 7.85 -19.68 -10.37
N SER A 58 7.10 -19.45 -11.45
CA SER A 58 6.01 -20.36 -11.87
C SER A 58 6.51 -21.74 -12.28
N ARG A 59 7.80 -21.84 -12.63
CA ARG A 59 8.50 -23.09 -12.98
C ARG A 59 9.40 -23.61 -11.85
N PHE A 60 9.37 -22.94 -10.68
CA PHE A 60 10.26 -23.21 -9.54
C PHE A 60 11.74 -22.99 -9.85
N GLU A 61 12.04 -22.05 -10.74
CA GLU A 61 13.38 -21.67 -11.15
C GLU A 61 13.83 -20.39 -10.43
N ALA A 62 15.15 -20.15 -10.41
CA ALA A 62 15.71 -18.89 -9.96
C ALA A 62 15.21 -17.74 -10.86
N PRO A 63 14.96 -16.53 -10.32
CA PRO A 63 14.44 -15.40 -11.09
C PRO A 63 15.54 -14.76 -11.95
N ILE A 64 16.04 -15.50 -12.92
CA ILE A 64 16.93 -14.97 -13.95
C ILE A 64 16.09 -14.10 -14.88
N VAL A 65 16.54 -12.87 -15.10
CA VAL A 65 15.84 -11.84 -15.86
C VAL A 65 16.73 -11.37 -17.02
N PRO A 66 16.67 -12.06 -18.18
CA PRO A 66 17.46 -11.75 -19.36
C PRO A 66 17.28 -10.32 -19.89
N ILE A 67 16.17 -9.66 -19.61
CA ILE A 67 15.95 -8.25 -19.92
C ILE A 67 17.06 -7.36 -19.36
N LYS A 68 17.56 -7.66 -18.15
CA LYS A 68 18.65 -6.88 -17.53
C LYS A 68 20.03 -7.33 -18.01
N SER A 69 20.24 -8.64 -18.14
CA SER A 69 21.43 -9.29 -18.68
C SER A 69 21.15 -10.80 -18.77
N PRO A 70 21.79 -11.55 -19.69
CA PRO A 70 21.51 -12.98 -19.91
C PRO A 70 21.44 -13.85 -18.66
N ASP A 71 22.30 -13.61 -17.68
CA ASP A 71 22.39 -14.42 -16.44
C ASP A 71 22.02 -13.61 -15.20
N TYR A 72 21.30 -12.52 -15.35
CA TYR A 72 21.01 -11.60 -14.25
C TYR A 72 19.97 -12.16 -13.28
N ASN A 73 20.39 -12.46 -12.06
CA ASN A 73 19.47 -12.87 -10.99
C ASN A 73 18.87 -11.64 -10.31
N LEU A 74 17.54 -11.48 -10.44
CA LEU A 74 16.83 -10.31 -9.93
C LEU A 74 16.93 -10.17 -8.40
N LEU A 75 17.07 -11.25 -7.64
CA LEU A 75 17.27 -11.17 -6.18
C LEU A 75 18.55 -10.45 -5.77
N GLY A 76 19.54 -10.33 -6.66
CA GLY A 76 20.76 -9.56 -6.42
C GLY A 76 20.60 -8.05 -6.56
N ASP A 77 19.44 -7.58 -6.99
CA ASP A 77 19.09 -6.17 -7.16
C ASP A 77 17.76 -5.85 -6.44
N HIS A 78 16.70 -6.52 -6.81
CA HIS A 78 15.38 -6.43 -6.20
C HIS A 78 15.15 -7.64 -5.28
N PHE A 79 15.62 -7.56 -4.03
CA PHE A 79 15.49 -8.67 -3.08
C PHE A 79 14.06 -8.79 -2.54
N HIS A 80 13.15 -9.26 -3.39
CA HIS A 80 11.74 -9.44 -3.08
C HIS A 80 11.27 -10.89 -3.28
N PRO A 81 11.75 -11.86 -2.45
CA PRO A 81 11.39 -13.28 -2.60
C PRO A 81 9.90 -13.55 -2.44
N ILE A 82 9.13 -12.60 -1.87
CA ILE A 82 7.68 -12.68 -1.74
C ILE A 82 6.97 -12.79 -3.10
N LEU A 83 7.59 -12.33 -4.18
CA LEU A 83 7.05 -12.46 -5.55
C LEU A 83 6.92 -13.92 -6.00
N ALA A 84 7.63 -14.85 -5.37
CA ALA A 84 7.45 -16.28 -5.62
C ALA A 84 6.01 -16.75 -5.36
N LEU A 85 5.26 -16.09 -4.48
CA LEU A 85 3.85 -16.36 -4.22
C LEU A 85 2.96 -16.08 -5.44
N LEU A 86 3.41 -15.30 -6.40
CA LEU A 86 2.70 -15.01 -7.63
C LEU A 86 2.92 -16.11 -8.71
N GLY A 87 3.94 -16.95 -8.54
CA GLY A 87 4.23 -18.05 -9.48
C GLY A 87 3.03 -18.94 -9.78
N PRO A 88 2.30 -19.47 -8.77
CA PRO A 88 1.10 -20.27 -9.01
C PRO A 88 -0.01 -19.51 -9.76
N VAL A 89 -0.19 -18.20 -9.49
CA VAL A 89 -1.19 -17.36 -10.17
C VAL A 89 -0.80 -17.19 -11.65
N PHE A 90 0.47 -16.88 -11.91
CA PHE A 90 0.99 -16.72 -13.27
C PHE A 90 0.95 -18.02 -14.07
N ARG A 91 1.14 -19.17 -13.42
CA ARG A 91 1.02 -20.48 -14.07
C ARG A 91 -0.37 -20.73 -14.65
N VAL A 92 -1.41 -20.20 -13.99
CA VAL A 92 -2.81 -20.30 -14.45
C VAL A 92 -3.13 -19.22 -15.49
N PHE A 93 -2.61 -18.01 -15.30
CA PHE A 93 -2.85 -16.86 -16.16
C PHE A 93 -1.51 -16.26 -16.63
N PRO A 94 -0.83 -16.87 -17.62
CA PRO A 94 0.51 -16.46 -18.05
C PRO A 94 0.46 -15.19 -18.91
N SER A 95 0.36 -14.05 -18.24
CA SER A 95 0.30 -12.73 -18.87
C SER A 95 0.85 -11.66 -17.93
N ALA A 96 1.55 -10.67 -18.47
CA ALA A 96 1.94 -9.48 -17.68
C ALA A 96 0.72 -8.71 -17.14
N LEU A 97 -0.41 -8.75 -17.85
CA LEU A 97 -1.66 -8.18 -17.37
C LEU A 97 -2.11 -8.79 -16.01
N THR A 98 -1.75 -10.06 -15.74
CA THR A 98 -2.02 -10.72 -14.46
C THR A 98 -1.37 -9.98 -13.30
N LEU A 99 -0.13 -9.50 -13.48
CA LEU A 99 0.57 -8.74 -12.44
C LEU A 99 -0.13 -7.40 -12.17
N LEU A 100 -0.60 -6.71 -13.21
CA LEU A 100 -1.36 -5.47 -13.09
C LEU A 100 -2.64 -5.70 -12.27
N VAL A 101 -3.43 -6.73 -12.63
CA VAL A 101 -4.67 -7.07 -11.91
C VAL A 101 -4.38 -7.49 -10.46
N VAL A 102 -3.30 -8.24 -10.21
CA VAL A 102 -2.89 -8.60 -8.84
C VAL A 102 -2.57 -7.35 -8.02
N GLN A 103 -1.83 -6.39 -8.56
CA GLN A 103 -1.58 -5.12 -7.89
C GLN A 103 -2.88 -4.40 -7.53
N ASP A 104 -3.81 -4.28 -8.48
CA ASP A 104 -5.09 -3.61 -8.30
C ASP A 104 -5.94 -4.29 -7.21
N VAL A 105 -5.95 -5.63 -7.20
CA VAL A 105 -6.63 -6.43 -6.16
C VAL A 105 -5.99 -6.22 -4.79
N LEU A 106 -4.65 -6.22 -4.69
CA LEU A 106 -3.95 -5.98 -3.42
C LEU A 106 -4.26 -4.59 -2.86
N ILE A 107 -4.29 -3.56 -3.73
CA ILE A 107 -4.71 -2.21 -3.35
C ILE A 107 -6.17 -2.21 -2.88
N ALA A 108 -7.08 -2.85 -3.61
CA ALA A 108 -8.49 -2.96 -3.21
C ALA A 108 -8.66 -3.66 -1.86
N VAL A 109 -7.93 -4.76 -1.62
CA VAL A 109 -7.93 -5.47 -0.33
C VAL A 109 -7.48 -4.57 0.81
N SER A 110 -6.54 -3.66 0.58
CA SER A 110 -6.08 -2.73 1.61
C SER A 110 -7.14 -1.71 2.06
N VAL A 111 -8.15 -1.44 1.22
CA VAL A 111 -9.28 -0.56 1.54
C VAL A 111 -10.17 -1.16 2.63
N LEU A 112 -10.30 -2.49 2.66
CA LEU A 112 -11.19 -3.20 3.59
C LEU A 112 -10.97 -2.83 5.06
N PRO A 113 -9.75 -3.00 5.63
CA PRO A 113 -9.52 -2.71 7.04
C PRO A 113 -9.68 -1.21 7.36
N VAL A 114 -9.25 -0.33 6.46
CA VAL A 114 -9.33 1.13 6.63
C VAL A 114 -10.79 1.60 6.66
N ALA A 115 -11.58 1.23 5.65
CA ALA A 115 -13.01 1.58 5.58
C ALA A 115 -13.80 0.95 6.74
N ARG A 116 -13.43 -0.28 7.16
CA ARG A 116 -14.06 -0.96 8.30
C ARG A 116 -13.80 -0.25 9.62
N LEU A 117 -12.58 0.19 9.87
CA LEU A 117 -12.26 0.96 11.07
C LEU A 117 -12.95 2.33 11.02
N ALA A 118 -12.92 3.02 9.89
CA ALA A 118 -13.63 4.29 9.71
C ALA A 118 -15.14 4.14 9.94
N GLN A 119 -15.76 3.04 9.48
CA GLN A 119 -17.17 2.73 9.76
C GLN A 119 -17.45 2.58 11.25
N ARG A 120 -16.56 1.97 12.00
CA ARG A 120 -16.72 1.79 13.45
C ARG A 120 -16.60 3.10 14.23
N LEU A 121 -15.71 3.99 13.78
CA LEU A 121 -15.43 5.25 14.46
C LEU A 121 -16.40 6.37 14.07
N LEU A 122 -16.78 6.44 12.79
CA LEU A 122 -17.54 7.54 12.20
C LEU A 122 -18.85 7.10 11.53
N GLY A 123 -19.25 5.83 11.65
CA GLY A 123 -20.43 5.30 11.01
C GLY A 123 -20.27 5.08 9.50
N ARG A 124 -21.40 4.83 8.80
CA ARG A 124 -21.40 4.53 7.36
C ARG A 124 -20.79 5.66 6.50
N GLY A 125 -21.09 6.91 6.84
CA GLY A 125 -20.48 8.08 6.17
C GLY A 125 -18.96 8.09 6.26
N GLY A 126 -18.41 7.72 7.43
CA GLY A 126 -16.97 7.58 7.62
C GLY A 126 -16.36 6.48 6.76
N ALA A 127 -17.03 5.33 6.59
CA ALA A 127 -16.58 4.27 5.70
C ALA A 127 -16.47 4.74 4.24
N LEU A 128 -17.47 5.47 3.75
CA LEU A 128 -17.45 6.02 2.39
C LEU A 128 -16.37 7.10 2.26
N LEU A 129 -16.39 8.11 3.14
CA LEU A 129 -15.47 9.24 3.04
C LEU A 129 -14.01 8.80 3.12
N VAL A 130 -13.64 8.10 4.21
CA VAL A 130 -12.25 7.70 4.45
C VAL A 130 -11.85 6.56 3.53
N GLY A 131 -12.75 5.58 3.28
CA GLY A 131 -12.46 4.45 2.40
C GLY A 131 -12.21 4.88 0.95
N ILE A 132 -13.01 5.80 0.42
CA ILE A 132 -12.83 6.35 -0.93
C ILE A 132 -11.59 7.26 -0.97
N ALA A 133 -11.43 8.18 -0.01
CA ALA A 133 -10.27 9.06 0.03
C ALA A 133 -8.95 8.27 0.14
N TYR A 134 -8.94 7.19 0.93
CA TYR A 134 -7.82 6.27 1.01
C TYR A 134 -7.60 5.53 -0.31
N GLY A 135 -8.66 4.88 -0.82
CA GLY A 135 -8.59 4.06 -2.03
C GLY A 135 -8.18 4.86 -3.27
N LEU A 136 -8.57 6.14 -3.35
CA LEU A 136 -8.17 7.08 -4.41
C LEU A 136 -6.97 7.94 -3.98
N GLY A 137 -6.26 7.56 -2.94
CA GLY A 137 -5.09 8.27 -2.44
C GLY A 137 -4.01 8.43 -3.50
N TRP A 138 -3.40 9.61 -3.53
CA TRP A 138 -2.39 10.03 -4.52
C TRP A 138 -1.31 8.98 -4.80
N GLY A 139 -0.71 8.39 -3.74
CA GLY A 139 0.35 7.40 -3.90
C GLY A 139 -0.12 6.06 -4.45
N LEU A 140 -1.40 5.67 -4.24
CA LEU A 140 -1.97 4.46 -4.82
C LEU A 140 -2.25 4.64 -6.32
N GLN A 141 -2.79 5.80 -6.71
CA GLN A 141 -2.96 6.14 -8.13
C GLN A 141 -1.62 6.19 -8.87
N GLY A 142 -0.59 6.80 -8.26
CA GLY A 142 0.77 6.82 -8.81
C GLY A 142 1.35 5.42 -9.03
N ALA A 143 1.14 4.52 -8.07
CA ALA A 143 1.59 3.14 -8.18
C ALA A 143 0.89 2.36 -9.31
N VAL A 144 -0.43 2.50 -9.45
CA VAL A 144 -1.17 1.86 -10.55
C VAL A 144 -0.74 2.43 -11.91
N ALA A 145 -0.53 3.74 -12.01
CA ALA A 145 -0.07 4.37 -13.24
C ALA A 145 1.35 3.97 -13.64
N ALA A 146 2.22 3.73 -12.66
CA ALA A 146 3.58 3.20 -12.88
C ALA A 146 3.60 1.72 -13.27
N GLN A 147 2.45 1.06 -13.29
CA GLN A 147 2.24 -0.37 -13.50
C GLN A 147 2.76 -1.22 -12.33
N PHE A 148 2.92 -2.52 -12.53
CA PHE A 148 3.24 -3.44 -11.43
C PHE A 148 4.61 -3.15 -10.81
N HIS A 149 4.58 -3.00 -9.48
CA HIS A 149 5.77 -3.01 -8.63
C HIS A 149 5.49 -3.82 -7.36
N GLU A 150 6.51 -4.47 -6.85
CA GLU A 150 6.46 -5.35 -5.67
C GLU A 150 5.95 -4.65 -4.41
N VAL A 151 6.08 -3.34 -4.35
CA VAL A 151 5.57 -2.49 -3.24
C VAL A 151 4.06 -2.66 -3.01
N CYS A 152 3.30 -3.09 -4.02
CA CYS A 152 1.87 -3.34 -3.91
C CYS A 152 1.53 -4.38 -2.84
N VAL A 153 2.45 -5.32 -2.53
CA VAL A 153 2.28 -6.31 -1.46
C VAL A 153 2.35 -5.67 -0.07
N ALA A 154 3.19 -4.64 0.08
CA ALA A 154 3.33 -3.92 1.35
C ALA A 154 2.07 -3.10 1.70
N VAL A 155 1.31 -2.63 0.72
CA VAL A 155 0.13 -1.77 0.92
C VAL A 155 -0.94 -2.43 1.81
N PRO A 156 -1.47 -3.64 1.52
CA PRO A 156 -2.42 -4.29 2.41
C PRO A 156 -1.80 -4.66 3.76
N LEU A 157 -0.53 -5.08 3.81
CA LEU A 157 0.14 -5.41 5.07
C LEU A 157 0.21 -4.21 6.00
N LEU A 158 0.56 -3.03 5.48
CA LEU A 158 0.58 -1.78 6.23
C LEU A 158 -0.83 -1.33 6.66
N ALA A 159 -1.84 -1.52 5.80
CA ALA A 159 -3.22 -1.18 6.14
C ALA A 159 -3.77 -2.08 7.27
N PHE A 160 -3.61 -3.41 7.17
CA PHE A 160 -4.03 -4.32 8.24
C PHE A 160 -3.22 -4.12 9.52
N GLY A 161 -1.89 -3.94 9.41
CA GLY A 161 -1.01 -3.66 10.54
C GLY A 161 -1.36 -2.35 11.24
N GLY A 162 -1.62 -1.28 10.48
CA GLY A 162 -1.98 0.03 11.02
C GLY A 162 -3.35 0.04 11.70
N VAL A 163 -4.33 -0.69 11.13
CA VAL A 163 -5.63 -0.87 11.78
C VAL A 163 -5.49 -1.69 13.06
N ALA A 164 -4.71 -2.78 13.05
CA ALA A 164 -4.43 -3.56 14.26
C ALA A 164 -3.72 -2.71 15.33
N PHE A 165 -2.83 -1.80 14.92
CA PHE A 165 -2.22 -0.82 15.81
C PHE A 165 -3.26 0.13 16.43
N ALA A 166 -4.11 0.77 15.61
CA ALA A 166 -5.14 1.67 16.07
C ALA A 166 -6.13 0.97 17.01
N GLU A 167 -6.54 -0.26 16.69
CA GLU A 167 -7.43 -1.08 17.52
C GLU A 167 -6.73 -1.70 18.76
N ARG A 168 -5.43 -1.46 18.93
CA ARG A 168 -4.63 -2.01 20.06
C ARG A 168 -4.74 -3.54 20.20
N ARG A 169 -4.94 -4.24 19.09
CA ARG A 169 -5.05 -5.70 19.04
C ARG A 169 -3.72 -6.43 19.16
N TRP A 170 -2.66 -5.74 19.50
CA TRP A 170 -1.33 -6.31 19.77
C TRP A 170 -1.34 -7.21 21.02
N GLY A 171 -2.38 -8.08 21.10
CA GLY A 171 -2.68 -8.87 22.28
C GLY A 171 -1.53 -9.72 22.80
N ALA A 172 -0.64 -10.20 21.96
CA ALA A 172 0.51 -10.97 22.41
C ALA A 172 1.66 -10.07 22.93
N CYS A 173 1.99 -8.99 22.25
CA CYS A 173 3.07 -8.07 22.68
C CYS A 173 2.62 -7.10 23.77
N MET A 174 1.32 -6.72 23.82
CA MET A 174 0.77 -5.76 24.78
C MET A 174 0.21 -6.40 26.04
N ALA A 175 -0.17 -7.68 26.03
CA ALA A 175 -0.53 -8.41 27.27
C ALA A 175 0.60 -8.38 28.29
N TRP A 176 1.85 -8.31 27.83
CA TRP A 176 3.03 -8.19 28.67
C TRP A 176 3.18 -6.78 29.26
N ARG A 177 2.80 -5.72 28.52
CA ARG A 177 2.81 -4.34 29.00
C ARG A 177 1.78 -4.08 30.10
N ARG A 178 0.60 -4.73 30.04
CA ARG A 178 -0.45 -4.63 31.09
C ARG A 178 -0.03 -5.22 32.43
N ARG A 179 1.03 -6.04 32.47
CA ARG A 179 1.57 -6.62 33.71
C ARG A 179 2.68 -5.83 34.37
N GLY A 180 2.80 -4.52 34.09
CA GLY A 180 3.72 -3.63 34.81
C GLY A 180 5.18 -3.64 34.32
N HIS A 181 5.48 -4.22 33.17
CA HIS A 181 6.85 -4.33 32.65
C HIS A 181 7.16 -3.21 31.62
N GLY A 182 7.11 -1.94 32.03
CA GLY A 182 7.45 -0.80 31.16
C GLY A 182 8.84 -0.91 30.49
N ARG A 183 9.83 -1.48 31.19
CA ARG A 183 11.18 -1.72 30.67
C ARG A 183 11.22 -2.78 29.58
N SER A 184 10.38 -3.82 29.69
CA SER A 184 10.34 -4.92 28.71
C SER A 184 9.76 -4.49 27.36
N GLY A 185 8.82 -3.52 27.33
CA GLY A 185 8.29 -2.98 26.07
C GLY A 185 9.34 -2.18 25.30
N VAL A 186 10.17 -1.42 26.00
CA VAL A 186 11.30 -0.68 25.41
C VAL A 186 12.34 -1.66 24.88
N PHE A 187 12.69 -2.67 25.67
CA PHE A 187 13.64 -3.70 25.26
C PHE A 187 13.18 -4.44 24.00
N LEU A 188 11.92 -4.84 23.94
CA LEU A 188 11.36 -5.53 22.76
C LEU A 188 11.38 -4.61 21.53
N SER A 189 11.03 -3.32 21.67
CA SER A 189 11.09 -2.35 20.57
C SER A 189 12.52 -2.17 20.08
N LEU A 190 13.49 -2.08 20.97
CA LEU A 190 14.91 -2.01 20.63
C LEU A 190 15.42 -3.30 19.97
N ALA A 191 14.96 -4.47 20.44
CA ALA A 191 15.29 -5.75 19.83
C ALA A 191 14.76 -5.87 18.39
N TYR A 192 13.52 -5.43 18.13
CA TYR A 192 12.98 -5.37 16.76
C TYR A 192 13.70 -4.35 15.87
N ALA A 193 14.06 -3.18 16.41
CA ALA A 193 14.83 -2.19 15.67
C ALA A 193 16.23 -2.75 15.32
N LEU A 194 16.91 -3.39 16.29
CA LEU A 194 18.19 -4.04 16.06
C LEU A 194 18.07 -5.18 15.04
N PHE A 195 17.04 -6.02 15.16
CA PHE A 195 16.77 -7.08 14.18
C PHE A 195 16.61 -6.49 12.77
N GLY A 196 15.83 -5.41 12.62
CA GLY A 196 15.66 -4.73 11.34
C GLY A 196 16.97 -4.20 10.76
N ILE A 197 17.81 -3.57 11.60
CA ILE A 197 19.13 -3.08 11.19
C ILE A 197 20.06 -4.24 10.77
N VAL A 198 20.10 -5.32 11.54
CA VAL A 198 20.89 -6.51 11.23
C VAL A 198 20.39 -7.17 9.94
N ALA A 199 19.08 -7.40 9.82
CA ALA A 199 18.47 -7.99 8.62
C ALA A 199 18.79 -7.15 7.38
N PHE A 200 18.60 -5.83 7.45
CA PHE A 200 18.96 -4.91 6.37
C PHE A 200 20.45 -5.01 6.01
N SER A 201 21.34 -4.97 7.03
CA SER A 201 22.79 -5.04 6.81
C SER A 201 23.22 -6.37 6.20
N VAL A 202 22.63 -7.49 6.65
CA VAL A 202 22.89 -8.82 6.08
C VAL A 202 22.39 -8.88 4.63
N THR A 203 21.19 -8.37 4.36
CA THR A 203 20.65 -8.33 3.00
C THR A 203 21.59 -7.56 2.08
N VAL A 204 21.95 -6.33 2.43
CA VAL A 204 22.75 -5.43 1.59
C VAL A 204 24.21 -5.89 1.44
N LYS A 205 24.84 -6.36 2.53
CA LYS A 205 26.27 -6.67 2.52
C LYS A 205 26.61 -8.12 2.23
N VAL A 206 25.65 -9.03 2.36
CA VAL A 206 25.89 -10.48 2.18
C VAL A 206 25.00 -11.06 1.09
N LEU A 207 23.66 -10.92 1.20
CA LEU A 207 22.74 -11.61 0.30
C LEU A 207 22.79 -11.02 -1.12
N LEU A 208 22.70 -9.70 -1.26
CA LEU A 208 22.73 -9.06 -2.57
C LEU A 208 24.06 -9.33 -3.30
N PRO A 209 25.24 -9.14 -2.71
CA PRO A 209 26.50 -9.45 -3.37
C PRO A 209 26.69 -10.95 -3.68
N ALA A 210 26.17 -11.85 -2.85
CA ALA A 210 26.27 -13.28 -3.09
C ALA A 210 25.45 -13.73 -4.32
N VAL A 211 24.36 -13.04 -4.60
CA VAL A 211 23.47 -13.33 -5.75
C VAL A 211 23.88 -12.53 -6.99
N ASN A 212 24.50 -11.37 -6.83
CA ASN A 212 24.99 -10.50 -7.89
C ASN A 212 26.47 -10.17 -7.69
N PRO A 213 27.40 -11.08 -8.05
CA PRO A 213 28.85 -10.88 -7.86
C PRO A 213 29.42 -9.70 -8.66
N ALA A 214 28.77 -9.32 -9.76
CA ALA A 214 29.19 -8.20 -10.60
C ALA A 214 29.00 -6.82 -9.92
N GLY A 215 28.30 -6.75 -8.78
CA GLY A 215 28.15 -5.54 -7.98
C GLY A 215 27.39 -4.41 -8.68
N THR A 216 26.66 -4.70 -9.76
CA THR A 216 25.84 -3.72 -10.48
C THR A 216 24.60 -3.39 -9.67
N TRP A 217 24.79 -2.64 -8.60
CA TRP A 217 23.71 -2.21 -7.74
C TRP A 217 23.38 -0.74 -7.97
N ALA A 218 22.15 -0.48 -8.46
CA ALA A 218 21.70 0.85 -8.86
C ALA A 218 21.38 1.81 -7.69
N TYR A 219 21.53 1.37 -6.44
CA TYR A 219 21.10 2.12 -5.26
C TYR A 219 22.28 2.69 -4.45
N SER A 220 23.36 3.11 -5.10
CA SER A 220 24.46 3.79 -4.42
C SER A 220 24.06 5.21 -4.00
N LEU A 221 24.40 5.60 -2.76
CA LEU A 221 24.16 6.96 -2.23
C LEU A 221 24.99 8.03 -2.94
N ASP A 222 26.04 7.63 -3.64
CA ASP A 222 26.99 8.49 -4.34
C ASP A 222 26.58 8.84 -5.79
N GLY A 223 25.41 8.36 -6.25
CA GLY A 223 24.91 8.68 -7.58
C GLY A 223 25.67 8.01 -8.72
N SER A 224 26.60 7.10 -8.46
CA SER A 224 27.26 6.28 -9.47
C SER A 224 26.38 5.11 -9.86
N ALA A 225 25.24 5.38 -10.54
CA ALA A 225 24.42 4.35 -11.14
C ALA A 225 25.11 3.83 -12.40
N THR A 226 25.91 2.79 -12.29
CA THR A 226 26.37 1.99 -13.43
C THR A 226 25.28 0.98 -13.81
N GLY A 227 24.18 1.46 -14.32
CA GLY A 227 23.08 0.63 -14.84
C GLY A 227 22.42 1.33 -16.00
N ALA A 228 22.40 0.69 -17.16
CA ALA A 228 21.86 1.18 -18.41
C ALA A 228 20.40 1.63 -18.29
N GLY A 229 20.19 2.93 -18.18
CA GLY A 229 18.89 3.58 -18.15
C GLY A 229 19.09 5.07 -17.97
N THR A 230 19.29 5.76 -19.10
CA THR A 230 19.20 7.23 -19.30
C THR A 230 19.22 8.10 -18.04
N SER A 231 20.41 8.38 -17.52
CA SER A 231 20.65 9.58 -16.73
C SER A 231 21.66 10.44 -17.48
N THR A 232 21.21 11.55 -18.01
CA THR A 232 22.07 12.64 -18.47
C THR A 232 22.98 13.04 -17.30
N GLY A 233 24.28 12.74 -17.46
CA GLY A 233 25.28 12.92 -16.43
C GLY A 233 25.48 14.38 -16.05
N GLY A 234 25.50 14.63 -14.75
CA GLY A 234 26.13 15.77 -14.16
C GLY A 234 27.32 15.30 -13.31
N ALA A 235 28.53 15.74 -13.63
CA ALA A 235 29.74 15.45 -12.91
C ALA A 235 29.59 15.82 -11.42
N THR A 236 29.83 14.83 -10.54
CA THR A 236 29.81 15.03 -9.09
C THR A 236 31.13 15.59 -8.61
N SER A 237 31.18 16.90 -8.39
CA SER A 237 32.11 17.50 -7.45
C SER A 237 31.79 16.99 -6.03
N ALA A 238 32.82 16.74 -5.20
CA ALA A 238 32.69 16.32 -3.80
C ALA A 238 31.69 17.22 -3.06
N ARG A 239 30.47 16.69 -2.81
CA ARG A 239 29.41 17.43 -2.13
C ARG A 239 29.67 17.39 -0.63
N SER A 240 29.83 18.58 -0.02
CA SER A 240 29.60 18.75 1.41
C SER A 240 28.25 18.16 1.79
N LEU A 241 28.15 17.52 2.96
CA LEU A 241 26.87 16.99 3.46
C LEU A 241 25.77 18.06 3.29
N PRO A 242 24.67 17.77 2.59
CA PRO A 242 23.63 18.75 2.37
C PRO A 242 23.05 19.22 3.71
N SER A 243 22.72 20.49 3.83
CA SER A 243 22.04 21.00 5.01
C SER A 243 20.70 20.26 5.18
N LEU A 244 20.20 20.18 6.42
CA LEU A 244 18.88 19.59 6.67
C LEU A 244 17.78 20.23 5.79
N TRP A 245 17.88 21.55 5.57
CA TRP A 245 16.98 22.27 4.67
C TRP A 245 17.13 21.81 3.21
N GLY A 246 18.36 21.62 2.73
CA GLY A 246 18.60 21.09 1.38
C GLY A 246 18.02 19.69 1.19
N ILE A 247 18.12 18.83 2.21
CA ILE A 247 17.51 17.48 2.16
C ILE A 247 16.00 17.56 2.07
N LEU A 248 15.36 18.46 2.82
CA LEU A 248 13.90 18.50 2.95
C LEU A 248 13.20 19.35 1.90
N ALA A 249 13.87 20.37 1.35
CA ALA A 249 13.24 21.40 0.55
C ALA A 249 13.84 21.60 -0.85
N ASP A 250 14.95 20.94 -1.16
CA ASP A 250 15.60 21.06 -2.47
C ASP A 250 15.64 19.69 -3.19
N PRO A 251 14.96 19.54 -4.32
CA PRO A 251 14.09 20.53 -4.99
C PRO A 251 12.74 20.74 -4.25
N PRO A 252 12.03 21.87 -4.52
CA PRO A 252 10.79 22.24 -3.79
C PRO A 252 9.67 21.20 -3.83
N VAL A 253 9.65 20.31 -4.81
CA VAL A 253 8.67 19.21 -4.90
C VAL A 253 8.69 18.30 -3.67
N LYS A 254 9.81 18.19 -2.95
CA LYS A 254 9.91 17.47 -1.68
C LYS A 254 8.97 18.04 -0.62
N LEU A 255 8.87 19.38 -0.55
CA LEU A 255 7.90 20.04 0.34
C LEU A 255 6.46 19.74 -0.05
N VAL A 256 6.16 19.70 -1.36
CA VAL A 256 4.83 19.31 -1.84
C VAL A 256 4.51 17.89 -1.40
N THR A 257 5.46 16.96 -1.55
CA THR A 257 5.30 15.57 -1.07
C THR A 257 5.00 15.50 0.43
N LEU A 258 5.71 16.28 1.24
CA LEU A 258 5.43 16.37 2.69
C LEU A 258 4.05 16.96 2.98
N LEU A 259 3.66 18.02 2.29
CA LEU A 259 2.35 18.67 2.47
C LEU A 259 1.20 17.71 2.11
N VAL A 260 1.31 17.00 0.98
CA VAL A 260 0.32 16.02 0.55
C VAL A 260 0.25 14.84 1.53
N LEU A 261 1.38 14.39 2.05
CA LEU A 261 1.44 13.34 3.07
C LEU A 261 0.74 13.78 4.37
N VAL A 262 1.01 14.98 4.86
CA VAL A 262 0.39 15.54 6.06
C VAL A 262 -1.11 15.74 5.86
N ALA A 263 -1.54 16.20 4.68
CA ALA A 263 -2.94 16.29 4.30
C ALA A 263 -3.59 14.89 4.25
N GLY A 264 -2.93 13.89 3.67
CA GLY A 264 -3.36 12.49 3.67
C GLY A 264 -3.54 11.90 5.06
N ALA A 265 -2.77 12.38 6.05
CA ALA A 265 -2.93 12.06 7.47
C ALA A 265 -3.99 12.93 8.19
N GLY A 266 -4.81 13.70 7.44
CA GLY A 266 -5.85 14.57 8.00
C GLY A 266 -5.30 15.62 8.97
N LEU A 267 -4.07 16.07 8.77
CA LEU A 267 -3.26 16.95 9.63
C LEU A 267 -3.02 16.34 11.03
N ALA A 268 -4.06 15.89 11.70
CA ALA A 268 -4.00 15.37 13.07
C ALA A 268 -3.20 14.05 13.19
N GLY A 269 -3.21 13.22 12.15
CA GLY A 269 -2.55 11.91 12.12
C GLY A 269 -1.04 11.97 12.33
N VAL A 270 -0.39 13.10 12.08
CA VAL A 270 1.05 13.29 12.36
C VAL A 270 1.40 13.09 13.84
N SER A 271 0.42 13.25 14.74
CA SER A 271 0.58 12.98 16.18
C SER A 271 0.49 11.50 16.56
N SER A 272 0.21 10.62 15.62
CA SER A 272 0.21 9.17 15.84
C SER A 272 1.63 8.62 15.84
N PRO A 273 2.01 7.76 16.78
CA PRO A 273 3.30 7.03 16.70
C PRO A 273 3.44 6.19 15.44
N TRP A 274 2.34 5.74 14.83
CA TRP A 274 2.34 5.00 13.57
C TRP A 274 2.88 5.85 12.41
N PHE A 275 2.67 7.16 12.45
CA PHE A 275 3.18 8.08 11.43
C PHE A 275 4.70 8.11 11.34
N ALA A 276 5.42 7.78 12.41
CA ALA A 276 6.89 7.72 12.39
C ALA A 276 7.45 6.71 11.38
N LEU A 277 6.64 5.73 10.94
CA LEU A 277 7.04 4.76 9.91
C LEU A 277 7.32 5.41 8.54
N VAL A 278 6.89 6.66 8.30
CA VAL A 278 7.23 7.38 7.06
C VAL A 278 8.69 7.84 7.04
N ALA A 279 9.31 8.03 8.22
CA ALA A 279 10.62 8.64 8.33
C ALA A 279 11.76 7.85 7.62
N PRO A 280 11.91 6.53 7.77
CA PRO A 280 12.98 5.79 7.11
C PRO A 280 12.92 5.87 5.58
N THR A 281 11.71 5.70 5.00
CA THR A 281 11.54 5.75 3.55
C THR A 281 11.74 7.16 2.99
N LEU A 282 11.25 8.20 3.68
CA LEU A 282 11.46 9.59 3.25
C LEU A 282 12.92 10.01 3.41
N ALA A 283 13.59 9.63 4.50
CA ALA A 283 15.02 9.92 4.70
C ALA A 283 15.86 9.36 3.55
N TRP A 284 15.67 8.08 3.21
CA TRP A 284 16.37 7.46 2.08
C TRP A 284 16.07 8.19 0.76
N ARG A 285 14.80 8.41 0.46
CA ARG A 285 14.34 9.00 -0.80
C ARG A 285 14.81 10.44 -0.98
N PHE A 286 14.83 11.24 0.09
CA PHE A 286 15.17 12.66 0.03
C PHE A 286 16.67 12.92 0.01
N VAL A 287 17.49 11.99 0.52
CA VAL A 287 18.95 12.03 0.38
C VAL A 287 19.38 11.59 -1.02
N GLY A 288 18.62 10.71 -1.66
CA GLY A 288 18.91 10.22 -3.01
C GLY A 288 18.80 11.33 -4.08
N SER A 289 19.53 11.16 -5.19
CA SER A 289 19.58 12.09 -6.32
C SER A 289 18.59 11.75 -7.44
N VAL A 290 17.75 10.73 -7.26
CA VAL A 290 16.80 10.26 -8.28
C VAL A 290 15.49 11.04 -8.17
N ASP A 291 15.15 11.83 -9.18
CA ASP A 291 13.97 12.71 -9.19
C ASP A 291 12.66 11.97 -8.94
N ALA A 292 12.51 10.77 -9.49
CA ALA A 292 11.33 9.93 -9.28
C ALA A 292 11.05 9.61 -7.80
N TYR A 293 12.09 9.59 -6.93
CA TYR A 293 11.94 9.20 -5.54
C TYR A 293 11.13 10.17 -4.71
N TYR A 294 11.14 11.46 -5.04
CA TYR A 294 10.46 12.50 -4.26
C TYR A 294 9.29 13.17 -4.97
N GLN A 295 8.95 12.73 -6.19
CA GLN A 295 7.73 13.17 -6.86
C GLN A 295 6.48 12.70 -6.11
N TRP A 296 5.53 13.62 -5.89
CA TRP A 296 4.33 13.32 -5.12
C TRP A 296 3.22 12.67 -5.95
N ASP A 297 3.12 12.97 -7.24
CA ASP A 297 2.02 12.63 -8.14
C ASP A 297 2.32 11.48 -9.11
N SER A 298 3.53 10.93 -9.06
CA SER A 298 3.99 9.91 -9.99
C SER A 298 4.76 8.79 -9.29
N TRP A 299 4.96 7.70 -10.00
CA TRP A 299 5.66 6.51 -9.57
C TRP A 299 5.04 5.78 -8.36
N HIS A 300 5.57 4.64 -8.02
CA HIS A 300 5.09 3.73 -6.98
C HIS A 300 5.58 4.06 -5.56
N TYR A 301 6.59 4.92 -5.42
CA TYR A 301 7.29 5.15 -4.14
C TYR A 301 6.40 5.68 -3.01
N ASN A 302 5.29 6.32 -3.35
CA ASN A 302 4.36 6.88 -2.38
C ASN A 302 3.28 5.88 -1.91
N ALA A 303 3.19 4.70 -2.53
CA ALA A 303 2.16 3.71 -2.22
C ALA A 303 2.14 3.32 -0.74
N VAL A 304 3.31 3.15 -0.12
CA VAL A 304 3.44 2.79 1.31
C VAL A 304 3.07 3.93 2.26
N LEU A 305 3.17 5.18 1.81
CA LEU A 305 2.86 6.34 2.64
C LEU A 305 1.35 6.48 2.89
N VAL A 306 0.52 6.07 1.93
CA VAL A 306 -0.95 6.22 2.01
C VAL A 306 -1.55 5.40 3.15
N PRO A 307 -1.28 4.08 3.30
CA PRO A 307 -1.79 3.32 4.44
C PRO A 307 -1.23 3.79 5.78
N ILE A 308 0.02 4.23 5.83
CA ILE A 308 0.59 4.79 7.06
C ILE A 308 -0.17 6.06 7.47
N ALA A 309 -0.38 7.00 6.54
CA ALA A 309 -1.09 8.24 6.79
C ALA A 309 -2.54 8.02 7.23
N ALA A 310 -3.30 7.19 6.49
CA ALA A 310 -4.70 6.91 6.81
C ALA A 310 -4.88 6.19 8.15
N CYS A 311 -4.04 5.20 8.46
CA CYS A 311 -4.11 4.51 9.75
C CYS A 311 -3.68 5.41 10.90
N SER A 312 -2.74 6.33 10.68
CA SER A 312 -2.36 7.36 11.65
C SER A 312 -3.53 8.29 11.99
N LEU A 313 -4.26 8.74 10.97
CA LEU A 313 -5.49 9.52 11.16
C LEU A 313 -6.52 8.75 12.00
N LEU A 314 -6.79 7.50 11.63
CA LEU A 314 -7.78 6.67 12.33
C LEU A 314 -7.37 6.36 13.78
N ASP A 315 -6.07 6.18 14.07
CA ASP A 315 -5.57 6.04 15.45
C ASP A 315 -5.84 7.30 16.29
N VAL A 316 -5.67 8.49 15.71
CA VAL A 316 -5.97 9.74 16.42
C VAL A 316 -7.48 9.89 16.65
N ILE A 317 -8.30 9.59 15.64
CA ILE A 317 -9.76 9.63 15.76
C ILE A 317 -10.24 8.63 16.84
N ASP A 318 -9.71 7.40 16.87
CA ASP A 318 -10.04 6.41 17.91
C ASP A 318 -9.74 6.94 19.31
N ARG A 319 -8.56 7.58 19.49
CA ARG A 319 -8.20 8.22 20.77
C ARG A 319 -9.14 9.37 21.16
N TRP A 320 -9.61 10.16 20.19
CA TRP A 320 -10.56 11.24 20.45
C TRP A 320 -11.93 10.70 20.84
N VAL A 321 -12.44 9.69 20.12
CA VAL A 321 -13.71 9.02 20.44
C VAL A 321 -13.66 8.42 21.84
N ALA A 322 -12.58 7.71 22.18
CA ALA A 322 -12.41 7.11 23.50
C ALA A 322 -12.39 8.15 24.63
N ARG A 323 -11.71 9.28 24.45
CA ARG A 323 -11.70 10.38 25.42
C ARG A 323 -13.08 11.03 25.59
N GLY A 324 -13.82 11.21 24.49
CA GLY A 324 -15.18 11.74 24.52
C GLY A 324 -16.15 10.86 25.32
N VAL A 325 -16.03 9.53 25.18
CA VAL A 325 -16.81 8.56 25.97
C VAL A 325 -16.45 8.62 27.45
N GLN A 326 -15.16 8.71 27.78
CA GLN A 326 -14.70 8.83 29.17
C GLN A 326 -15.14 10.14 29.84
N ALA A 327 -15.08 11.26 29.13
CA ALA A 327 -15.54 12.56 29.65
C ALA A 327 -17.04 12.55 29.98
N ARG A 328 -17.86 11.92 29.12
CA ARG A 328 -19.31 11.77 29.40
C ARG A 328 -19.62 10.83 30.57
N ALA A 329 -18.80 9.81 30.77
CA ALA A 329 -18.96 8.89 31.90
C ALA A 329 -18.53 9.55 33.23
N ALA A 330 -17.65 10.54 33.18
CA ALA A 330 -17.15 11.28 34.37
C ALA A 330 -18.04 12.45 34.75
N ASP A 331 -18.93 12.95 33.87
CA ASP A 331 -19.89 14.00 34.13
C ASP A 331 -21.30 13.41 34.14
N PRO A 332 -21.77 12.86 35.30
CA PRO A 332 -23.13 12.37 35.45
C PRO A 332 -24.06 13.58 35.37
N ASP A 333 -25.00 13.52 34.42
CA ASP A 333 -26.06 14.45 34.05
C ASP A 333 -26.49 15.38 35.19
N PRO A 334 -26.24 16.72 35.13
CA PRO A 334 -26.69 17.66 36.15
C PRO A 334 -28.22 17.80 36.22
N GLY A 335 -28.96 17.13 35.34
CA GLY A 335 -30.43 17.12 35.30
C GLY A 335 -31.13 16.13 36.24
N LYS A 336 -30.42 15.19 36.91
CA LYS A 336 -30.99 14.25 37.90
C LYS A 336 -30.61 14.58 39.33
N VAL A 337 -30.72 15.84 39.70
CA VAL A 337 -30.51 16.24 41.08
C VAL A 337 -31.82 16.71 41.69
N ARG A 338 -32.27 15.93 42.68
CA ARG A 338 -33.12 16.34 43.79
C ARG A 338 -34.57 16.74 43.49
N THR A 339 -35.37 15.73 43.38
CA THR A 339 -36.77 15.83 43.80
C THR A 339 -37.18 14.72 44.76
N ASP A 340 -36.38 14.45 45.79
CA ASP A 340 -36.81 13.57 46.90
C ASP A 340 -36.09 13.94 48.20
N GLU A 341 -36.18 15.20 48.68
CA GLU A 341 -35.97 15.52 50.07
C GLU A 341 -36.70 16.82 50.40
N GLY A 342 -37.98 16.70 50.62
CA GLY A 342 -38.77 17.86 51.05
C GLY A 342 -40.19 17.51 51.45
N ALA A 343 -40.40 16.45 52.23
CA ALA A 343 -41.70 16.27 52.94
C ALA A 343 -41.60 15.17 54.03
N ALA A 344 -41.22 15.56 55.23
CA ALA A 344 -41.69 14.98 56.52
C ALA A 344 -40.92 15.71 57.63
N ARG A 345 -41.51 16.76 58.17
CA ARG A 345 -42.38 16.85 59.34
C ARG A 345 -41.71 16.54 60.63
N ASP A 346 -41.66 17.58 61.42
CA ASP A 346 -42.04 17.78 62.82
C ASP A 346 -42.32 16.48 63.61
N GLY A 347 -41.70 16.38 64.75
CA GLY A 347 -42.22 15.62 65.90
C GLY A 347 -41.16 15.11 66.84
N ASP A 348 -40.84 15.92 67.81
CA ASP A 348 -40.83 15.63 69.25
C ASP A 348 -39.63 14.94 69.92
N ASN A 349 -39.06 15.70 70.80
CA ASN A 349 -38.55 15.46 72.16
C ASN A 349 -37.71 14.26 72.56
N GLY A 350 -36.56 14.61 73.12
CA GLY A 350 -36.08 14.07 74.39
C GLY A 350 -34.68 13.45 74.35
N PRO A 351 -33.96 13.69 75.46
CA PRO A 351 -32.50 13.70 75.42
C PRO A 351 -31.87 12.46 76.03
N GLY A 352 -30.65 12.21 75.64
CA GLY A 352 -29.85 11.36 76.52
C GLY A 352 -28.80 10.47 75.85
N GLY A 353 -27.56 10.75 76.15
CA GLY A 353 -26.63 9.67 76.47
C GLY A 353 -25.48 9.38 75.49
N HIS A 354 -24.40 10.03 75.81
CA HIS A 354 -23.03 9.49 75.92
C HIS A 354 -22.48 8.43 74.95
N ALA A 355 -21.39 8.85 74.32
CA ALA A 355 -20.04 8.23 74.40
C ALA A 355 -19.78 6.93 73.58
N SER A 356 -18.89 6.89 72.74
CA SER A 356 -17.45 6.63 72.76
C SER A 356 -16.94 5.95 71.50
N ARG A 357 -15.89 6.48 71.06
CA ARG A 357 -14.73 5.87 70.39
C ARG A 357 -14.76 4.34 70.24
N THR A 358 -14.43 3.83 69.04
CA THR A 358 -13.09 3.21 68.85
C THR A 358 -12.82 2.79 67.39
N ARG A 359 -11.58 2.88 67.09
CA ARG A 359 -10.80 2.56 65.89
C ARG A 359 -10.74 1.06 65.57
N ARG A 360 -10.23 0.80 64.38
CA ARG A 360 -9.58 -0.41 63.79
C ARG A 360 -10.55 -1.29 63.05
N GLY A 361 -10.22 -1.74 61.87
CA GLY A 361 -8.96 -2.00 61.13
C GLY A 361 -9.05 -3.34 60.42
N ILE A 362 -8.69 -3.37 59.21
CA ILE A 362 -7.94 -4.41 58.51
C ILE A 362 -8.62 -5.79 58.22
N ASN A 363 -8.44 -6.19 56.93
CA ASN A 363 -8.26 -7.51 56.30
C ASN A 363 -9.49 -8.18 55.67
N VAL A 364 -9.40 -8.34 54.37
CA VAL A 364 -8.73 -9.37 53.52
C VAL A 364 -9.48 -10.72 53.49
N ALA A 365 -9.75 -11.09 52.30
CA ALA A 365 -9.71 -12.43 51.68
C ALA A 365 -10.98 -13.32 51.65
N ASP A 366 -11.19 -13.74 50.47
CA ASP A 366 -11.51 -15.10 49.97
C ASP A 366 -12.90 -15.71 50.11
N ALA A 367 -13.30 -16.16 48.98
CA ALA A 367 -13.76 -17.52 48.60
C ALA A 367 -15.20 -17.63 48.08
N VAL A 368 -15.25 -17.93 46.81
CA VAL A 368 -15.81 -19.19 46.24
C VAL A 368 -17.23 -19.61 46.64
N GLY A 369 -18.09 -19.67 45.63
CA GLY A 369 -18.89 -20.87 45.45
C GLY A 369 -20.41 -20.77 45.45
N ARG A 370 -20.96 -21.21 44.35
CA ARG A 370 -22.16 -22.05 44.15
C ARG A 370 -23.57 -21.47 44.11
N GLU A 371 -24.11 -21.63 42.93
CA GLU A 371 -25.36 -22.35 42.53
C GLU A 371 -26.63 -22.17 43.36
N GLY A 372 -27.73 -21.93 42.64
CA GLY A 372 -29.05 -22.29 43.10
C GLY A 372 -30.17 -21.45 42.52
N GLY A 373 -30.87 -22.02 41.56
CA GLY A 373 -32.00 -21.49 40.84
C GLY A 373 -33.23 -21.23 41.67
N CYS A 374 -34.20 -20.60 41.06
CA CYS A 374 -35.58 -21.04 40.94
C CYS A 374 -36.45 -20.03 40.19
N ALA A 375 -37.38 -20.58 39.48
CA ALA A 375 -38.37 -20.06 38.58
C ALA A 375 -39.35 -19.04 39.16
N GLY A 376 -39.86 -18.16 38.30
CA GLY A 376 -41.04 -17.34 38.53
C GLY A 376 -41.54 -16.75 37.23
N ALA A 377 -42.53 -17.40 36.64
CA ALA A 377 -43.27 -16.97 35.47
C ALA A 377 -44.19 -15.80 35.82
N HIS A 378 -44.27 -14.77 34.94
CA HIS A 378 -45.54 -14.08 34.65
C HIS A 378 -45.53 -13.42 33.25
N THR A 379 -46.61 -13.62 32.57
CA THR A 379 -47.00 -13.31 31.23
C THR A 379 -47.49 -11.84 31.04
N PRO A 380 -47.99 -11.41 29.86
CA PRO A 380 -47.39 -10.32 29.11
C PRO A 380 -48.26 -9.06 29.09
N GLY A 381 -47.64 -7.89 28.91
CA GLY A 381 -48.31 -6.65 28.62
C GLY A 381 -47.94 -6.14 27.21
N LYS A 382 -49.00 -5.94 26.43
CA LYS A 382 -48.97 -5.39 25.06
C LYS A 382 -48.65 -3.89 25.03
N GLY A 383 -47.95 -3.47 23.98
CA GLY A 383 -48.20 -2.20 23.28
C GLY A 383 -47.22 -1.09 23.57
N GLY A 384 -46.46 -0.70 22.54
CA GLY A 384 -45.67 0.52 22.50
C GLY A 384 -44.84 0.58 21.22
N SER A 385 -45.39 1.33 20.27
CA SER A 385 -44.86 1.65 18.95
C SER A 385 -43.39 2.03 18.92
N GLY A 386 -42.66 1.54 17.92
CA GLY A 386 -41.30 1.87 17.62
C GLY A 386 -41.08 3.35 17.37
N GLY A 387 -40.28 3.94 18.20
CA GLY A 387 -39.59 5.19 17.97
C GLY A 387 -38.20 4.86 17.46
N ASP A 388 -37.94 5.22 16.20
CA ASP A 388 -36.62 5.23 15.60
C ASP A 388 -35.78 6.27 16.35
N GLY A 389 -35.10 5.83 17.40
CA GLY A 389 -34.27 6.68 18.25
C GLY A 389 -32.99 7.07 17.53
N THR A 390 -33.07 8.06 16.66
CA THR A 390 -31.90 8.88 16.32
C THR A 390 -31.45 9.59 17.60
N VAL A 391 -30.43 9.02 18.24
CA VAL A 391 -29.76 9.69 19.36
C VAL A 391 -29.07 10.94 18.81
N ALA A 392 -29.77 12.06 18.92
CA ALA A 392 -29.20 13.38 18.75
C ALA A 392 -28.17 13.59 19.85
N SER A 393 -26.90 13.49 19.50
CA SER A 393 -25.79 13.76 20.41
C SER A 393 -25.59 15.25 20.57
N SER A 394 -26.12 15.82 21.63
CA SER A 394 -25.81 17.19 22.06
C SER A 394 -24.45 17.24 22.78
N GLY A 395 -23.52 18.02 22.27
CA GLY A 395 -22.64 18.82 23.09
C GLY A 395 -21.22 18.38 23.40
N ALA A 396 -20.57 17.47 22.62
CA ALA A 396 -19.12 17.30 22.76
C ALA A 396 -18.38 17.75 21.49
N PRO A 397 -17.33 18.58 21.56
CA PRO A 397 -16.61 19.11 20.38
C PRO A 397 -15.85 18.05 19.58
N TRP A 398 -15.59 16.89 20.14
CA TRP A 398 -14.79 15.82 19.56
C TRP A 398 -15.36 15.15 18.30
N PRO A 399 -16.70 14.93 18.14
CA PRO A 399 -17.25 14.40 16.91
C PRO A 399 -16.98 15.31 15.71
N HIS A 400 -17.10 16.63 15.89
CA HIS A 400 -16.85 17.58 14.79
C HIS A 400 -15.39 17.60 14.38
N ALA A 401 -14.45 17.62 15.33
CA ALA A 401 -13.01 17.59 15.04
C ALA A 401 -12.60 16.31 14.28
N ALA A 402 -13.18 15.15 14.65
CA ALA A 402 -12.93 13.88 13.96
C ALA A 402 -13.42 13.90 12.50
N TRP A 403 -14.61 14.45 12.25
CA TRP A 403 -15.13 14.61 10.91
C TRP A 403 -14.33 15.61 10.08
N VAL A 404 -13.96 16.76 10.66
CA VAL A 404 -13.09 17.74 9.99
C VAL A 404 -11.78 17.10 9.59
N ALA A 405 -11.11 16.39 10.49
CA ALA A 405 -9.87 15.68 10.17
C ALA A 405 -10.05 14.60 9.10
N ALA A 406 -11.17 13.87 9.11
CA ALA A 406 -11.49 12.86 8.11
C ALA A 406 -11.81 13.45 6.72
N CYS A 407 -12.27 14.70 6.64
CA CYS A 407 -12.53 15.38 5.36
C CYS A 407 -11.25 15.86 4.66
N VAL A 408 -10.17 16.15 5.41
CA VAL A 408 -8.93 16.70 4.82
C VAL A 408 -8.34 15.81 3.73
N PRO A 409 -8.18 14.47 3.91
CA PRO A 409 -7.69 13.61 2.84
C PRO A 409 -8.58 13.63 1.59
N ALA A 410 -9.91 13.62 1.77
CA ALA A 410 -10.83 13.67 0.64
C ALA A 410 -10.72 15.00 -0.13
N VAL A 411 -10.64 16.13 0.59
CA VAL A 411 -10.43 17.45 -0.03
C VAL A 411 -9.08 17.48 -0.76
N SER A 412 -8.01 16.93 -0.19
CA SER A 412 -6.69 16.90 -0.83
C SER A 412 -6.71 16.11 -2.15
N VAL A 413 -7.42 14.98 -2.21
CA VAL A 413 -7.60 14.20 -3.44
C VAL A 413 -8.38 15.01 -4.49
N VAL A 414 -9.45 15.71 -4.08
CA VAL A 414 -10.24 16.55 -4.99
C VAL A 414 -9.42 17.71 -5.54
N LEU A 415 -8.67 18.42 -4.68
CA LEU A 415 -7.83 19.54 -5.10
C LEU A 415 -6.69 19.11 -6.03
N ALA A 416 -6.14 17.92 -5.81
CA ALA A 416 -5.07 17.37 -6.64
C ALA A 416 -5.58 16.60 -7.87
N TRP A 417 -6.89 16.47 -8.07
CA TRP A 417 -7.50 15.54 -9.01
C TRP A 417 -6.92 15.62 -10.42
N THR A 418 -6.75 16.83 -10.96
CA THR A 418 -6.23 17.06 -12.33
C THR A 418 -4.76 16.66 -12.49
N SER A 419 -4.00 16.58 -11.40
CA SER A 419 -2.61 16.12 -11.41
C SER A 419 -2.52 14.59 -11.24
N LEU A 420 -3.59 13.93 -10.78
CA LEU A 420 -3.58 12.51 -10.46
C LEU A 420 -3.88 11.65 -11.69
N PRO A 421 -3.31 10.42 -11.75
CA PRO A 421 -3.42 9.55 -12.92
C PRO A 421 -4.85 9.22 -13.36
N LEU A 422 -5.79 9.02 -12.44
CA LEU A 422 -7.18 8.67 -12.78
C LEU A 422 -7.90 9.75 -13.59
N TRP A 423 -7.48 11.02 -13.49
CA TRP A 423 -7.98 12.08 -14.35
C TRP A 423 -7.76 11.78 -15.84
N LYS A 424 -6.68 11.07 -16.15
CA LYS A 424 -6.29 10.71 -17.52
C LYS A 424 -7.02 9.49 -18.07
N LEU A 425 -7.80 8.77 -17.24
CA LEU A 425 -8.51 7.55 -17.68
C LEU A 425 -9.38 7.77 -18.93
N PRO A 426 -10.16 8.86 -19.07
CA PRO A 426 -10.97 9.08 -20.27
C PRO A 426 -10.13 9.27 -21.55
N ALA A 427 -8.87 9.67 -21.41
CA ALA A 427 -7.94 9.87 -22.53
C ALA A 427 -7.18 8.59 -22.91
N LEU A 428 -7.24 7.54 -22.08
CA LEU A 428 -6.64 6.24 -22.37
C LEU A 428 -7.55 5.45 -23.32
N THR A 429 -7.52 5.82 -24.60
CA THR A 429 -8.23 5.08 -25.64
C THR A 429 -7.39 3.93 -26.15
N GLU A 430 -8.05 2.92 -26.73
CA GLU A 430 -7.36 1.81 -27.39
C GLU A 430 -6.42 2.35 -28.48
N SER A 431 -5.20 1.82 -28.49
CA SER A 431 -4.23 2.20 -29.52
C SER A 431 -4.69 1.74 -30.90
N PRO A 432 -4.70 2.62 -31.93
CA PRO A 432 -4.97 2.19 -33.31
C PRO A 432 -3.94 1.17 -33.82
N ARG A 433 -2.81 1.04 -33.14
CA ARG A 433 -1.72 0.10 -33.46
C ARG A 433 -1.84 -1.23 -32.72
N LEU A 434 -2.93 -1.46 -31.93
CA LEU A 434 -3.04 -2.67 -31.11
C LEU A 434 -3.07 -3.96 -31.92
N ASP A 435 -3.77 -3.96 -33.06
CA ASP A 435 -3.81 -5.12 -33.98
C ASP A 435 -2.43 -5.40 -34.61
N ALA A 436 -1.70 -4.36 -34.97
CA ALA A 436 -0.35 -4.50 -35.48
C ALA A 436 0.62 -4.99 -34.40
N ALA A 437 0.49 -4.51 -33.18
CA ALA A 437 1.23 -5.02 -32.02
C ALA A 437 0.95 -6.52 -31.79
N GLN A 438 -0.31 -6.94 -31.87
CA GLN A 438 -0.70 -8.34 -31.75
C GLN A 438 -0.10 -9.19 -32.88
N GLY A 439 -0.13 -8.72 -34.12
CA GLY A 439 0.51 -9.41 -35.25
C GLY A 439 2.03 -9.58 -35.07
N ALA A 440 2.71 -8.58 -34.49
CA ALA A 440 4.13 -8.70 -34.15
C ALA A 440 4.39 -9.76 -33.05
N LEU A 441 3.51 -9.85 -32.05
CA LEU A 441 3.58 -10.88 -31.00
C LEU A 441 3.37 -12.30 -31.58
N ASP A 442 2.42 -12.44 -32.50
CA ASP A 442 2.07 -13.73 -33.13
C ASP A 442 3.16 -14.21 -34.09
N ALA A 443 3.96 -13.29 -34.64
CA ALA A 443 5.11 -13.61 -35.49
C ALA A 443 6.28 -14.25 -34.71
N VAL A 444 6.29 -14.16 -33.38
CA VAL A 444 7.33 -14.73 -32.52
C VAL A 444 6.81 -15.99 -31.83
N PRO A 445 7.30 -17.19 -32.14
CA PRO A 445 6.79 -18.43 -31.54
C PRO A 445 7.12 -18.53 -30.05
N ALA A 446 6.36 -19.37 -29.33
CA ALA A 446 6.70 -19.74 -27.96
C ALA A 446 8.05 -20.49 -27.92
N GLY A 447 8.80 -20.28 -26.84
CA GLY A 447 10.14 -20.86 -26.66
C GLY A 447 11.28 -20.09 -27.35
N ALA A 448 10.95 -19.11 -28.21
CA ALA A 448 11.97 -18.33 -28.90
C ALA A 448 12.74 -17.41 -27.94
N ARG A 449 13.99 -17.13 -28.30
CA ARG A 449 14.79 -16.04 -27.73
C ARG A 449 14.54 -14.77 -28.56
N VAL A 450 14.06 -13.72 -27.91
CA VAL A 450 13.66 -12.49 -28.59
C VAL A 450 14.26 -11.27 -27.93
N GLU A 451 14.81 -10.39 -28.73
CA GLU A 451 15.28 -9.06 -28.30
C GLU A 451 14.27 -8.00 -28.73
N THR A 452 13.96 -7.07 -27.85
CA THR A 452 12.95 -6.05 -28.15
C THR A 452 13.15 -4.77 -27.34
N ASP A 453 12.55 -3.70 -27.82
CA ASP A 453 12.40 -2.42 -27.09
C ASP A 453 11.23 -2.47 -26.08
N THR A 454 10.92 -1.33 -25.48
CA THR A 454 9.99 -1.21 -24.34
C THR A 454 8.56 -1.62 -24.65
N THR A 455 8.05 -1.31 -25.86
CA THR A 455 6.60 -1.33 -26.13
C THR A 455 6.00 -2.75 -25.99
N LEU A 456 6.66 -3.76 -26.49
CA LEU A 456 6.18 -5.15 -26.44
C LEU A 456 6.91 -6.01 -25.41
N LEU A 457 7.86 -5.44 -24.65
CA LEU A 457 8.74 -6.13 -23.74
C LEU A 457 7.98 -7.07 -22.79
N ALA A 458 7.05 -6.53 -22.00
CA ALA A 458 6.26 -7.31 -21.04
C ALA A 458 5.28 -8.29 -21.71
N ARG A 459 4.82 -7.97 -22.93
CA ARG A 459 3.88 -8.81 -23.68
C ARG A 459 4.54 -10.04 -24.29
N LEU A 460 5.83 -9.95 -24.62
CA LEU A 460 6.61 -11.04 -25.17
C LEU A 460 7.08 -12.04 -24.11
N VAL A 461 7.22 -11.63 -22.84
CA VAL A 461 7.73 -12.50 -21.76
C VAL A 461 7.00 -13.84 -21.63
N PRO A 462 5.65 -13.91 -21.68
CA PRO A 462 4.98 -15.19 -21.51
C PRO A 462 5.44 -16.25 -22.52
N GLY A 463 6.13 -17.28 -22.00
CA GLY A 463 6.59 -18.41 -22.78
C GLY A 463 7.82 -18.18 -23.66
N ARG A 464 8.52 -17.07 -23.52
CA ARG A 464 9.73 -16.70 -24.28
C ARG A 464 10.85 -16.27 -23.34
N ALA A 465 12.09 -16.26 -23.83
CA ALA A 465 13.23 -15.62 -23.18
C ALA A 465 13.43 -14.25 -23.86
N VAL A 466 13.17 -13.17 -23.10
CA VAL A 466 13.13 -11.82 -23.64
C VAL A 466 14.34 -11.01 -23.19
N TYR A 467 14.97 -10.34 -24.12
CA TYR A 467 16.16 -9.51 -23.90
C TYR A 467 15.85 -8.05 -24.25
N TRP A 468 16.45 -7.14 -23.53
CA TRP A 468 16.43 -5.72 -23.86
C TRP A 468 17.37 -5.43 -25.04
N VAL A 469 16.95 -4.53 -25.93
CA VAL A 469 17.78 -4.11 -27.08
C VAL A 469 19.18 -3.69 -26.67
N GLY A 470 20.17 -4.33 -27.26
CA GLY A 470 21.59 -4.08 -27.04
C GLY A 470 22.24 -4.92 -25.94
N THR A 471 21.49 -5.70 -25.13
CA THR A 471 22.06 -6.55 -24.09
C THR A 471 22.62 -7.87 -24.62
N THR A 472 22.35 -8.21 -25.87
CA THR A 472 22.72 -9.49 -26.49
C THR A 472 23.92 -9.41 -27.43
N LYS A 473 24.54 -8.22 -27.57
CA LYS A 473 25.63 -7.97 -28.52
C LYS A 473 26.85 -8.89 -28.34
N ASP A 474 27.14 -9.24 -27.10
CA ASP A 474 28.28 -10.05 -26.71
C ASP A 474 27.93 -11.53 -26.50
N MET A 475 26.73 -11.96 -26.89
CA MET A 475 26.31 -13.36 -26.77
C MET A 475 26.86 -14.17 -27.93
N ASP A 476 27.43 -15.34 -27.64
CA ASP A 476 27.89 -16.32 -28.66
C ASP A 476 26.76 -16.74 -29.64
N THR A 477 25.54 -16.76 -29.13
CA THR A 477 24.35 -17.06 -29.91
C THR A 477 23.32 -15.95 -29.77
N PRO A 478 23.20 -15.05 -30.74
CA PRO A 478 22.26 -13.93 -30.68
C PRO A 478 20.80 -14.40 -30.73
N PRO A 479 19.84 -13.52 -30.41
CA PRO A 479 18.42 -13.82 -30.40
C PRO A 479 17.94 -14.38 -31.77
N GLU A 480 16.95 -15.26 -31.72
CA GLU A 480 16.31 -15.80 -32.92
C GLU A 480 15.41 -14.77 -33.59
N TYR A 481 14.82 -13.90 -32.80
CA TYR A 481 13.94 -12.83 -33.25
C TYR A 481 14.36 -11.50 -32.64
N VAL A 482 14.18 -10.42 -33.40
CA VAL A 482 14.25 -9.06 -32.90
C VAL A 482 12.96 -8.34 -33.28
N VAL A 483 12.33 -7.73 -32.29
CA VAL A 483 11.08 -6.98 -32.45
C VAL A 483 11.35 -5.51 -32.15
N VAL A 484 11.05 -4.66 -33.12
CA VAL A 484 11.26 -3.20 -33.00
C VAL A 484 9.92 -2.48 -33.15
N ASP A 485 9.57 -1.67 -32.18
CA ASP A 485 8.60 -0.60 -32.34
C ASP A 485 9.34 0.68 -32.73
N GLN A 486 9.25 1.09 -33.97
CA GLN A 486 9.90 2.30 -34.49
C GLN A 486 9.48 3.60 -33.79
N LEU A 487 8.37 3.58 -33.03
CA LEU A 487 7.85 4.72 -32.26
C LEU A 487 8.13 4.61 -30.77
N SER A 488 8.88 3.57 -30.35
CA SER A 488 9.24 3.41 -28.92
C SER A 488 10.13 4.57 -28.45
N TYR A 489 9.82 5.06 -27.23
CA TYR A 489 10.67 6.07 -26.60
C TYR A 489 12.08 5.56 -26.26
N ALA A 490 12.29 4.24 -26.26
CA ALA A 490 13.60 3.62 -26.03
C ALA A 490 14.65 4.10 -27.05
N TRP A 491 14.22 4.55 -28.23
CA TRP A 491 15.08 5.04 -29.28
C TRP A 491 15.41 6.53 -29.21
N GLY A 492 14.99 7.23 -28.11
CA GLY A 492 15.29 8.66 -27.92
C GLY A 492 14.69 9.57 -28.99
N GLY A 493 13.58 9.14 -29.62
CA GLY A 493 12.90 9.87 -30.70
C GLY A 493 13.47 9.63 -32.11
N ALA A 494 14.51 8.80 -32.24
CA ALA A 494 15.00 8.37 -33.55
C ALA A 494 14.09 7.28 -34.13
N LYS A 495 13.81 7.35 -35.41
CA LYS A 495 13.14 6.26 -36.14
C LYS A 495 14.17 5.17 -36.44
N VAL A 496 13.99 3.99 -35.88
CA VAL A 496 14.92 2.87 -36.04
C VAL A 496 14.35 1.86 -37.04
N ASP A 497 15.17 1.53 -38.04
CA ASP A 497 14.90 0.42 -38.94
C ASP A 497 15.45 -0.87 -38.34
N ALA A 498 14.59 -1.87 -38.19
CA ALA A 498 14.95 -3.13 -37.53
C ALA A 498 16.08 -3.88 -38.25
N GLN A 499 16.07 -3.89 -39.61
CA GLN A 499 17.08 -4.57 -40.42
C GLN A 499 18.46 -3.91 -40.27
N SER A 500 18.50 -2.55 -40.29
CA SER A 500 19.74 -1.81 -40.08
C SER A 500 20.26 -2.00 -38.66
N TRP A 501 19.36 -2.02 -37.67
CA TRP A 501 19.73 -2.22 -36.27
C TRP A 501 20.37 -3.58 -36.04
N VAL A 502 19.74 -4.70 -36.51
CA VAL A 502 20.30 -6.05 -36.32
C VAL A 502 21.60 -6.24 -37.04
N THR A 503 21.76 -5.66 -38.26
CA THR A 503 23.03 -5.71 -39.01
C THR A 503 24.16 -5.02 -38.23
N SER A 504 23.86 -3.92 -37.54
CA SER A 504 24.83 -3.25 -36.68
C SER A 504 25.10 -3.97 -35.37
N ALA A 505 24.06 -4.53 -34.75
CA ALA A 505 24.17 -5.19 -33.44
C ALA A 505 24.77 -6.61 -33.55
N HIS A 506 24.49 -7.33 -34.64
CA HIS A 506 24.87 -8.74 -34.88
C HIS A 506 25.47 -8.92 -36.28
N PRO A 507 26.65 -8.33 -36.58
CA PRO A 507 27.20 -8.26 -37.94
C PRO A 507 27.60 -9.61 -38.53
N SER A 508 27.79 -10.62 -37.69
CA SER A 508 28.12 -12.00 -38.12
C SER A 508 26.91 -12.87 -38.46
N HIS A 509 25.71 -12.35 -38.32
CA HIS A 509 24.47 -13.10 -38.53
C HIS A 509 23.55 -12.40 -39.51
N THR A 510 22.73 -13.17 -40.21
CA THR A 510 21.76 -12.64 -41.15
C THR A 510 20.34 -12.76 -40.58
N TYR A 511 19.54 -11.76 -40.87
CA TYR A 511 18.14 -11.69 -40.47
C TYR A 511 17.27 -11.36 -41.68
N GLU A 512 16.05 -11.87 -41.68
CA GLU A 512 15.01 -11.54 -42.66
C GLU A 512 13.79 -10.92 -41.96
N THR A 513 13.14 -9.97 -42.59
CA THR A 513 11.90 -9.39 -42.09
C THR A 513 10.76 -10.38 -42.29
N VAL A 514 10.09 -10.77 -41.18
CA VAL A 514 8.95 -11.70 -41.20
C VAL A 514 7.62 -10.99 -40.92
N TYR A 515 7.67 -9.76 -40.37
CA TYR A 515 6.50 -8.95 -40.12
C TYR A 515 6.89 -7.45 -40.13
N ASP A 516 6.06 -6.62 -40.81
CA ASP A 516 6.20 -5.15 -40.81
C ASP A 516 4.83 -4.51 -41.02
N ARG A 517 4.31 -3.87 -39.96
CA ARG A 517 3.03 -3.16 -40.00
C ARG A 517 2.94 -2.10 -38.92
N ASP A 518 2.46 -0.91 -39.29
CA ASP A 518 2.17 0.23 -38.40
C ASP A 518 3.33 0.57 -37.43
N GLY A 519 4.58 0.43 -37.92
CA GLY A 519 5.79 0.72 -37.18
C GLY A 519 6.27 -0.42 -36.26
N PHE A 520 5.60 -1.57 -36.23
CA PHE A 520 6.13 -2.78 -35.62
C PHE A 520 6.80 -3.64 -36.69
N CYS A 521 8.08 -3.94 -36.49
CA CYS A 521 8.85 -4.80 -37.38
C CYS A 521 9.43 -5.98 -36.60
N VAL A 522 9.29 -7.19 -37.16
CA VAL A 522 9.90 -8.41 -36.62
C VAL A 522 10.87 -8.95 -37.63
N VAL A 523 12.11 -9.17 -37.22
CA VAL A 523 13.12 -9.83 -38.00
C VAL A 523 13.51 -11.18 -37.38
N ARG A 524 13.71 -12.18 -38.19
CA ARG A 524 14.09 -13.53 -37.79
C ARG A 524 15.49 -13.86 -38.29
N ARG A 525 16.32 -14.44 -37.42
CA ARG A 525 17.65 -14.93 -37.80
C ARG A 525 17.55 -16.09 -38.76
N THR A 526 18.34 -16.03 -39.83
CA THR A 526 18.42 -17.06 -40.88
C THR A 526 19.74 -17.83 -40.86
N SER A 527 20.81 -17.27 -40.31
CA SER A 527 22.12 -17.91 -40.15
C SER A 527 22.88 -17.41 -38.94
#